data_304052ceb9e3a26480676367a6faeeec
#
_entry.id   304052ceb9e3a26480676367a6faeeec
#
_cell.length_a   1.000
_cell.length_b   1.000
_cell.length_c   1.000
_cell.angle_alpha   90.00
_cell.angle_beta   90.00
_cell.angle_gamma   90.00
#
_symmetry.space_group_name_H-M   'P 1'
#
loop_
_entity.id
_entity.type
_entity.pdbx_description
1 polymer ?
#
loop_
_entity_poly.entity_id
_entity_poly.type
_entity_poly.pdbx_seq_one_letter_code
_entity_poly.pdbx_strand_id
1 'polypeptide(L)'
;MEALILDKNWEVVAILDAFQSFIWTDRFLGYGDFEVYVPADMPIGKEFKQDYYLWCREKSDRLMVIETIETKVDVEDGNFLTVTGRSLESILERRIIWGYRQCYGNLQKSIRNLLNQNAISPSNNDRKIPNLVFRETTDTRITTLTVDTQYFGDNLYEAIYGICEEKKIGFRILPDFSTKQMIFELYAGEDRAYGQTKNPYVVFSPSFDNFLSSNYIESKKALKNATLIGGSGDGAARKTTEVTGENYGTGLDRREVFTDDSGASDDVDTYDIEHNEDLTEEAKAAAIAERQQQATANMIAEMQQKGREELAKTSITQSFEGEVEARIQFIYKRDFTIGDLVQVQNEYGQSGKARVSEIVFSEDTSGESMTPTFTAEV
;
A
#
# COMPACT_ATOMS: atom_id res chain seq x y z
N MET A 1 -11.99 -7.78 -22.17
CA MET A 1 -11.47 -6.46 -21.64
C MET A 1 -10.93 -5.63 -22.80
N GLU A 2 -11.03 -4.31 -22.72
CA GLU A 2 -10.39 -3.37 -23.64
C GLU A 2 -9.53 -2.39 -22.83
N ALA A 3 -8.32 -2.09 -23.31
CA ALA A 3 -7.47 -1.11 -22.65
C ALA A 3 -6.89 -0.12 -23.66
N LEU A 4 -6.67 1.11 -23.20
CA LEU A 4 -6.02 2.16 -23.97
C LEU A 4 -4.54 2.20 -23.62
N ILE A 5 -3.68 2.23 -24.64
CA ILE A 5 -2.25 2.52 -24.47
C ILE A 5 -2.09 4.03 -24.62
N LEU A 6 -1.52 4.68 -23.63
CA LEU A 6 -1.30 6.10 -23.57
C LEU A 6 0.19 6.41 -23.56
N ASP A 7 0.59 7.47 -24.25
CA ASP A 7 1.97 7.95 -24.20
C ASP A 7 2.28 8.68 -22.88
N LYS A 8 3.51 9.23 -22.75
CA LYS A 8 3.94 10.00 -21.56
C LYS A 8 3.14 11.31 -21.33
N ASN A 9 2.40 11.77 -22.33
CA ASN A 9 1.53 12.95 -22.25
C ASN A 9 0.06 12.58 -22.03
N TRP A 10 -0.22 11.26 -21.84
CA TRP A 10 -1.57 10.70 -21.73
C TRP A 10 -2.42 10.85 -23.00
N GLU A 11 -1.79 10.92 -24.16
CA GLU A 11 -2.48 10.84 -25.44
C GLU A 11 -2.62 9.37 -25.84
N VAL A 12 -3.79 8.98 -26.32
CA VAL A 12 -4.05 7.60 -26.77
C VAL A 12 -3.24 7.30 -28.04
N VAL A 13 -2.40 6.29 -27.98
CA VAL A 13 -1.59 5.85 -29.13
C VAL A 13 -2.13 4.57 -29.76
N ALA A 14 -2.80 3.72 -28.98
CA ALA A 14 -3.42 2.50 -29.48
C ALA A 14 -4.52 1.99 -28.55
N ILE A 15 -5.34 1.09 -29.09
CA ILE A 15 -6.35 0.33 -28.34
C ILE A 15 -5.91 -1.12 -28.32
N LEU A 16 -5.84 -1.69 -27.12
CA LEU A 16 -5.60 -3.11 -26.91
C LEU A 16 -6.95 -3.81 -26.80
N ASP A 17 -7.38 -4.47 -27.87
CA ASP A 17 -8.65 -5.20 -27.98
C ASP A 17 -8.46 -6.66 -28.38
N ALA A 18 -7.22 -7.07 -28.62
CA ALA A 18 -6.86 -8.44 -28.98
C ALA A 18 -5.58 -8.88 -28.25
N PHE A 19 -5.68 -9.98 -27.53
CA PHE A 19 -4.63 -10.58 -26.70
C PHE A 19 -4.91 -12.08 -26.51
N GLN A 20 -3.93 -12.83 -26.04
CA GLN A 20 -4.11 -14.22 -25.60
C GLN A 20 -4.57 -14.29 -24.16
N SER A 21 -4.03 -13.42 -23.30
CA SER A 21 -4.39 -13.28 -21.90
C SER A 21 -4.16 -11.85 -21.47
N PHE A 22 -5.09 -11.36 -20.67
CA PHE A 22 -4.98 -10.06 -20.01
C PHE A 22 -5.44 -10.18 -18.57
N ILE A 23 -4.54 -9.90 -17.62
CA ILE A 23 -4.79 -9.87 -16.19
C ILE A 23 -4.62 -8.44 -15.70
N TRP A 24 -5.55 -7.99 -14.87
CA TRP A 24 -5.53 -6.68 -14.24
C TRP A 24 -5.93 -6.81 -12.78
N THR A 25 -5.08 -6.34 -11.88
CA THR A 25 -5.28 -6.45 -10.44
C THR A 25 -5.37 -5.07 -9.79
N ASP A 26 -6.47 -4.80 -9.13
CA ASP A 26 -6.62 -3.64 -8.24
C ASP A 26 -6.45 -4.08 -6.78
N ARG A 27 -5.73 -3.29 -5.94
CA ARG A 27 -5.55 -3.55 -4.51
C ARG A 27 -6.00 -2.38 -3.65
N PHE A 28 -6.58 -2.68 -2.48
CA PHE A 28 -6.97 -1.67 -1.50
C PHE A 28 -5.76 -0.94 -0.94
N LEU A 29 -4.72 -1.69 -0.57
CA LEU A 29 -3.47 -1.19 -0.05
C LEU A 29 -2.35 -1.56 -1.02
N GLY A 30 -1.54 -0.58 -1.37
CA GLY A 30 -0.46 -0.75 -2.32
C GLY A 30 -0.88 -0.57 -3.79
N TYR A 31 0.06 -0.83 -4.66
CA TYR A 31 -0.17 -0.75 -6.10
C TYR A 31 -0.85 -2.00 -6.64
N GLY A 32 -1.71 -1.82 -7.65
CA GLY A 32 -2.17 -2.88 -8.52
C GLY A 32 -1.12 -3.23 -9.58
N ASP A 33 -1.38 -4.30 -10.32
CA ASP A 33 -0.52 -4.73 -11.43
C ASP A 33 -1.34 -5.22 -12.63
N PHE A 34 -0.66 -5.41 -13.75
CA PHE A 34 -1.23 -6.03 -14.92
C PHE A 34 -0.21 -6.91 -15.64
N GLU A 35 -0.74 -7.91 -16.36
CA GLU A 35 0.00 -8.70 -17.33
C GLU A 35 -0.82 -8.83 -18.62
N VAL A 36 -0.20 -8.52 -19.74
CA VAL A 36 -0.75 -8.72 -21.09
C VAL A 36 0.14 -9.69 -21.84
N TYR A 37 -0.46 -10.73 -22.41
CA TYR A 37 0.22 -11.72 -23.22
C TYR A 37 -0.34 -11.69 -24.63
N VAL A 38 0.49 -11.31 -25.60
CA VAL A 38 0.12 -11.19 -27.02
C VAL A 38 1.12 -11.90 -27.93
N PRO A 39 0.70 -12.42 -29.09
CA PRO A 39 1.64 -12.86 -30.12
C PRO A 39 2.60 -11.74 -30.53
N ALA A 40 3.91 -12.05 -30.66
CA ALA A 40 4.93 -11.04 -30.87
C ALA A 40 4.87 -10.38 -32.27
N ASP A 41 4.18 -11.02 -33.23
CA ASP A 41 3.97 -10.50 -34.60
C ASP A 41 2.76 -9.54 -34.70
N MET A 42 1.96 -9.40 -33.62
CA MET A 42 0.85 -8.47 -33.63
C MET A 42 1.33 -7.02 -33.72
N PRO A 43 0.69 -6.19 -34.57
CA PRO A 43 1.07 -4.78 -34.73
C PRO A 43 1.08 -3.99 -33.41
N ILE A 44 0.16 -4.30 -32.50
CA ILE A 44 0.03 -3.68 -31.18
C ILE A 44 1.29 -3.80 -30.32
N GLY A 45 2.08 -4.88 -30.50
CA GLY A 45 3.33 -5.09 -29.78
C GLY A 45 4.34 -3.95 -29.92
N LYS A 46 4.29 -3.19 -31.02
CA LYS A 46 5.18 -2.04 -31.28
C LYS A 46 4.78 -0.77 -30.52
N GLU A 47 3.56 -0.72 -30.06
CA GLU A 47 3.00 0.44 -29.34
C GLU A 47 3.30 0.39 -27.85
N PHE A 48 3.62 -0.79 -27.29
CA PHE A 48 4.09 -0.90 -25.91
C PHE A 48 5.50 -0.30 -25.79
N LYS A 49 5.63 0.65 -24.86
CA LYS A 49 6.91 1.28 -24.51
C LYS A 49 7.01 1.46 -23.01
N GLN A 50 8.20 1.33 -22.47
CA GLN A 50 8.44 1.60 -21.05
C GLN A 50 8.09 3.05 -20.69
N ASP A 51 7.54 3.24 -19.51
CA ASP A 51 6.97 4.52 -19.01
C ASP A 51 5.78 5.05 -19.85
N TYR A 52 5.19 4.26 -20.72
CA TYR A 52 3.85 4.50 -21.24
C TYR A 52 2.83 3.95 -20.25
N TYR A 53 1.57 4.22 -20.50
CA TYR A 53 0.51 3.83 -19.58
C TYR A 53 -0.51 2.91 -20.24
N LEU A 54 -1.12 2.06 -19.43
CA LEU A 54 -2.24 1.21 -19.81
C LEU A 54 -3.45 1.59 -18.95
N TRP A 55 -4.62 1.77 -19.57
CA TRP A 55 -5.85 2.12 -18.88
C TRP A 55 -7.03 1.27 -19.32
N CYS A 56 -7.52 0.43 -18.40
CA CYS A 56 -8.72 -0.38 -18.58
C CYS A 56 -9.93 0.31 -17.92
N ARG A 57 -10.43 1.39 -18.54
CA ARG A 57 -11.40 2.31 -17.94
C ARG A 57 -12.72 1.67 -17.51
N GLU A 58 -13.14 0.58 -18.16
CA GLU A 58 -14.39 -0.11 -17.81
C GLU A 58 -14.27 -0.89 -16.51
N LYS A 59 -13.08 -1.40 -16.20
CA LYS A 59 -12.82 -2.25 -15.03
C LYS A 59 -12.24 -1.47 -13.86
N SER A 60 -11.34 -0.53 -14.11
CA SER A 60 -10.61 0.18 -13.08
C SER A 60 -10.59 1.69 -13.31
N ASP A 61 -10.48 2.46 -12.21
CA ASP A 61 -10.21 3.90 -12.25
C ASP A 61 -8.69 4.17 -12.20
N ARG A 62 -7.88 3.12 -12.07
CA ARG A 62 -6.43 3.22 -12.00
C ARG A 62 -5.81 3.30 -13.37
N LEU A 63 -4.64 3.90 -13.41
CA LEU A 63 -3.76 3.94 -14.57
C LEU A 63 -2.50 3.15 -14.24
N MET A 64 -2.11 2.21 -15.10
CA MET A 64 -0.91 1.39 -14.92
C MET A 64 0.25 1.93 -15.73
N VAL A 65 1.46 1.86 -15.18
CA VAL A 65 2.71 2.19 -15.85
C VAL A 65 3.27 0.93 -16.49
N ILE A 66 3.61 0.97 -17.76
CA ILE A 66 4.29 -0.14 -18.46
C ILE A 66 5.76 -0.15 -18.02
N GLU A 67 6.18 -1.19 -17.32
CA GLU A 67 7.53 -1.28 -16.74
C GLU A 67 8.40 -2.31 -17.44
N THR A 68 7.84 -3.48 -17.79
CA THR A 68 8.60 -4.57 -18.42
C THR A 68 7.93 -5.00 -19.71
N ILE A 69 8.75 -5.19 -20.72
CA ILE A 69 8.36 -5.74 -22.03
C ILE A 69 9.33 -6.88 -22.32
N GLU A 70 8.84 -8.10 -22.27
CA GLU A 70 9.61 -9.31 -22.51
C GLU A 70 9.16 -9.94 -23.83
N THR A 71 10.11 -10.28 -24.69
CA THR A 71 9.83 -11.03 -25.92
C THR A 71 10.43 -12.42 -25.77
N LYS A 72 9.58 -13.44 -25.78
CA LYS A 72 9.98 -14.84 -25.79
C LYS A 72 9.83 -15.39 -27.19
N VAL A 73 10.90 -15.98 -27.71
CA VAL A 73 10.91 -16.70 -29.00
C VAL A 73 11.11 -18.18 -28.70
N ASP A 74 10.13 -18.98 -29.01
CA ASP A 74 10.14 -20.41 -28.75
C ASP A 74 9.67 -21.17 -30.01
N VAL A 75 10.38 -22.25 -30.36
CA VAL A 75 10.10 -23.02 -31.59
C VAL A 75 8.86 -23.90 -31.42
N GLU A 76 8.56 -24.32 -30.21
CA GLU A 76 7.43 -25.21 -29.91
C GLU A 76 6.17 -24.40 -29.51
N ASP A 77 6.32 -23.38 -28.66
CA ASP A 77 5.23 -22.59 -28.14
C ASP A 77 4.88 -21.35 -28.97
N GLY A 78 5.77 -20.95 -29.88
CA GLY A 78 5.63 -19.73 -30.70
C GLY A 78 6.34 -18.52 -30.11
N ASN A 79 6.11 -17.35 -30.74
CA ASN A 79 6.75 -16.11 -30.35
C ASN A 79 5.72 -15.21 -29.65
N PHE A 80 6.01 -14.84 -28.43
CA PHE A 80 5.09 -14.03 -27.61
C PHE A 80 5.77 -12.82 -26.96
N LEU A 81 4.95 -11.82 -26.72
CA LEU A 81 5.29 -10.61 -25.97
C LEU A 81 4.51 -10.61 -24.67
N THR A 82 5.19 -10.52 -23.54
CA THR A 82 4.62 -10.31 -22.23
C THR A 82 4.90 -8.88 -21.78
N VAL A 83 3.85 -8.14 -21.47
CA VAL A 83 3.95 -6.75 -21.00
C VAL A 83 3.40 -6.69 -19.61
N THR A 84 4.19 -6.20 -18.67
CA THR A 84 3.78 -6.05 -17.26
C THR A 84 4.06 -4.66 -16.75
N GLY A 85 3.34 -4.30 -15.68
CA GLY A 85 3.54 -3.04 -15.00
C GLY A 85 2.64 -2.91 -13.79
N ARG A 86 2.72 -1.76 -13.15
CA ARG A 86 2.05 -1.49 -11.87
C ARG A 86 1.31 -0.16 -11.92
N SER A 87 0.34 0.01 -11.03
CA SER A 87 -0.44 1.24 -10.95
C SER A 87 0.42 2.44 -10.49
N LEU A 88 -0.12 3.67 -10.69
CA LEU A 88 0.60 4.92 -10.47
C LEU A 88 1.22 5.05 -9.07
N GLU A 89 0.72 4.33 -8.07
CA GLU A 89 1.30 4.31 -6.72
C GLU A 89 2.77 3.87 -6.74
N SER A 90 3.15 2.98 -7.67
CA SER A 90 4.53 2.49 -7.84
C SER A 90 5.54 3.59 -8.17
N ILE A 91 5.10 4.72 -8.73
CA ILE A 91 6.02 5.84 -9.03
C ILE A 91 6.65 6.45 -7.77
N LEU A 92 6.02 6.27 -6.61
CA LEU A 92 6.56 6.75 -5.34
C LEU A 92 7.83 5.99 -4.93
N GLU A 93 8.03 4.75 -5.40
CA GLU A 93 9.27 4.00 -5.21
C GLU A 93 10.49 4.68 -5.86
N ARG A 94 10.25 5.55 -6.86
CA ARG A 94 11.30 6.34 -7.52
C ARG A 94 11.85 7.46 -6.66
N ARG A 95 11.41 7.58 -5.39
CA ARG A 95 11.84 8.61 -4.44
C ARG A 95 12.18 7.99 -3.10
N ILE A 96 13.18 8.60 -2.47
CA ILE A 96 13.52 8.34 -1.07
C ILE A 96 13.20 9.57 -0.23
N ILE A 97 13.02 9.39 1.06
CA ILE A 97 12.85 10.49 2.03
C ILE A 97 14.21 11.13 2.27
N TRP A 98 14.40 12.36 1.78
CA TRP A 98 15.67 13.05 1.85
C TRP A 98 15.81 13.86 3.13
N GLY A 99 16.79 13.45 3.93
CA GLY A 99 17.03 14.01 5.25
C GLY A 99 16.01 13.52 6.28
N TYR A 100 16.22 13.93 7.51
CA TYR A 100 15.35 13.59 8.63
C TYR A 100 13.94 14.18 8.45
N ARG A 101 12.93 13.35 8.66
CA ARG A 101 11.53 13.75 8.61
C ARG A 101 10.76 13.14 9.77
N GLN A 102 10.29 13.98 10.67
CA GLN A 102 9.38 13.56 11.73
C GLN A 102 7.93 13.63 11.25
N CYS A 103 7.21 12.54 11.45
CA CYS A 103 5.78 12.42 11.24
C CYS A 103 5.11 12.32 12.60
N TYR A 104 4.50 13.40 13.06
CA TYR A 104 3.88 13.47 14.38
C TYR A 104 2.48 14.09 14.31
N GLY A 105 1.55 13.51 15.07
CA GLY A 105 0.18 13.97 15.17
C GLY A 105 -0.70 13.50 14.02
N ASN A 106 -1.40 14.38 13.35
CA ASN A 106 -2.39 14.02 12.34
C ASN A 106 -1.76 13.27 11.15
N LEU A 107 -2.23 12.06 10.89
CA LEU A 107 -1.72 11.15 9.88
C LEU A 107 -1.79 11.75 8.46
N GLN A 108 -2.95 12.28 8.05
CA GLN A 108 -3.12 12.85 6.71
C GLN A 108 -2.14 14.01 6.46
N LYS A 109 -1.96 14.86 7.46
CA LYS A 109 -1.00 15.97 7.37
C LYS A 109 0.44 15.47 7.26
N SER A 110 0.80 14.43 7.99
CA SER A 110 2.13 13.82 7.95
C SER A 110 2.43 13.22 6.58
N ILE A 111 1.52 12.41 6.03
CA ILE A 111 1.67 11.83 4.68
C ILE A 111 1.73 12.93 3.60
N ARG A 112 0.88 13.95 3.69
CA ARG A 112 0.94 15.10 2.78
C ARG A 112 2.30 15.80 2.83
N ASN A 113 2.88 15.97 4.03
CA ASN A 113 4.18 16.60 4.19
C ASN A 113 5.31 15.74 3.60
N LEU A 114 5.29 14.42 3.81
CA LEU A 114 6.24 13.49 3.17
C LEU A 114 6.20 13.60 1.65
N LEU A 115 5.00 13.56 1.07
CA LEU A 115 4.81 13.71 -0.38
C LEU A 115 5.26 15.08 -0.89
N ASN A 116 4.87 16.16 -0.20
CA ASN A 116 5.26 17.51 -0.59
C ASN A 116 6.78 17.67 -0.62
N GLN A 117 7.46 17.24 0.42
CA GLN A 117 8.91 17.45 0.56
C GLN A 117 9.75 16.53 -0.33
N ASN A 118 9.23 15.40 -0.77
CA ASN A 118 10.01 14.39 -1.50
C ASN A 118 9.57 14.14 -2.94
N ALA A 119 8.33 14.53 -3.32
CA ALA A 119 7.78 14.24 -4.64
C ALA A 119 7.04 15.41 -5.28
N ILE A 120 6.20 16.17 -4.55
CA ILE A 120 5.33 17.20 -5.14
C ILE A 120 6.07 18.55 -5.30
N SER A 121 6.72 19.02 -4.22
CA SER A 121 7.41 20.30 -4.16
C SER A 121 8.72 20.19 -3.38
N PRO A 122 9.62 19.27 -3.78
CA PRO A 122 10.91 19.11 -3.12
C PRO A 122 11.80 20.35 -3.32
N SER A 123 12.73 20.61 -2.38
CA SER A 123 13.69 21.70 -2.49
C SER A 123 14.62 21.57 -3.70
N ASN A 124 14.98 20.34 -4.08
CA ASN A 124 15.62 20.05 -5.36
C ASN A 124 14.56 19.73 -6.40
N ASN A 125 14.40 20.62 -7.37
CA ASN A 125 13.34 20.51 -8.39
C ASN A 125 13.51 19.29 -9.32
N ASP A 126 14.70 18.72 -9.47
CA ASP A 126 14.95 17.51 -10.25
C ASP A 126 14.23 16.27 -9.64
N ARG A 127 13.91 16.34 -8.36
CA ARG A 127 13.18 15.30 -7.64
C ARG A 127 11.66 15.39 -7.76
N LYS A 128 11.15 16.47 -8.34
CA LYS A 128 9.71 16.66 -8.50
C LYS A 128 9.13 15.59 -9.41
N ILE A 129 8.01 14.99 -9.00
CA ILE A 129 7.15 14.19 -9.87
C ILE A 129 6.15 15.17 -10.49
N PRO A 130 6.21 15.41 -11.81
CA PRO A 130 5.32 16.35 -12.47
C PRO A 130 3.85 15.96 -12.28
N ASN A 131 2.99 16.95 -12.08
CA ASN A 131 1.54 16.79 -11.98
C ASN A 131 1.01 15.91 -10.85
N LEU A 132 1.87 15.47 -9.92
CA LEU A 132 1.43 14.79 -8.70
C LEU A 132 0.86 15.83 -7.72
N VAL A 133 -0.36 15.59 -7.23
CA VAL A 133 -1.05 16.44 -6.25
C VAL A 133 -1.64 15.59 -5.14
N PHE A 134 -1.79 16.17 -3.96
CA PHE A 134 -2.43 15.54 -2.82
C PHE A 134 -3.86 16.06 -2.67
N ARG A 135 -4.85 15.15 -2.65
CA ARG A 135 -6.24 15.46 -2.33
C ARG A 135 -6.52 15.12 -0.87
N GLU A 136 -6.93 16.10 -0.09
CA GLU A 136 -7.35 15.86 1.29
C GLU A 136 -8.73 15.18 1.33
N THR A 137 -8.87 14.22 2.24
CA THR A 137 -10.17 13.64 2.58
C THR A 137 -10.77 14.32 3.82
N THR A 138 -12.09 14.38 3.88
CA THR A 138 -12.85 14.81 5.07
C THR A 138 -13.39 13.64 5.87
N ASP A 139 -13.07 12.40 5.47
CA ASP A 139 -13.52 11.20 6.17
C ASP A 139 -12.93 11.16 7.59
N THR A 140 -13.82 11.17 8.58
CA THR A 140 -13.43 11.17 10.00
C THR A 140 -12.67 9.92 10.41
N ARG A 141 -12.88 8.79 9.72
CA ARG A 141 -12.11 7.54 9.93
C ARG A 141 -10.63 7.71 9.62
N ILE A 142 -10.27 8.71 8.83
CA ILE A 142 -8.89 9.03 8.43
C ILE A 142 -8.40 10.28 9.15
N THR A 143 -9.21 11.35 9.18
CA THR A 143 -8.78 12.65 9.71
C THR A 143 -8.54 12.64 11.23
N THR A 144 -9.04 11.64 11.95
CA THR A 144 -8.79 11.47 13.40
C THR A 144 -7.57 10.61 13.70
N LEU A 145 -7.01 9.92 12.71
CA LEU A 145 -5.84 9.06 12.90
C LEU A 145 -4.59 9.89 13.19
N THR A 146 -3.74 9.32 14.04
CA THR A 146 -2.46 9.90 14.41
C THR A 146 -1.32 8.94 14.09
N VAL A 147 -0.13 9.50 13.89
CA VAL A 147 1.13 8.79 13.66
C VAL A 147 2.22 9.45 14.51
N ASP A 148 3.17 8.64 14.95
CA ASP A 148 4.39 9.11 15.63
C ASP A 148 5.56 8.24 15.13
N THR A 149 6.28 8.75 14.15
CA THR A 149 7.40 8.05 13.51
C THR A 149 8.36 9.05 12.88
N GLN A 150 9.54 8.58 12.51
CA GLN A 150 10.52 9.37 11.77
C GLN A 150 11.19 8.52 10.69
N TYR A 151 11.67 9.18 9.66
CA TYR A 151 12.28 8.55 8.50
C TYR A 151 13.54 9.30 8.09
N PHE A 152 14.52 8.55 7.58
CA PHE A 152 15.73 9.10 6.99
C PHE A 152 16.29 8.15 5.92
N GLY A 153 16.14 8.51 4.66
CA GLY A 153 16.66 7.71 3.55
C GLY A 153 15.75 6.56 3.10
N ASP A 154 14.64 6.34 3.80
CA ASP A 154 13.66 5.30 3.47
C ASP A 154 13.02 5.52 2.10
N ASN A 155 12.56 4.45 1.47
CA ASN A 155 11.74 4.54 0.26
C ASN A 155 10.41 5.24 0.58
N LEU A 156 10.02 6.22 -0.25
CA LEU A 156 8.82 7.03 0.00
C LEU A 156 7.54 6.18 -0.07
N TYR A 157 7.46 5.23 -1.00
CA TYR A 157 6.33 4.32 -1.11
C TYR A 157 6.22 3.44 0.14
N GLU A 158 7.31 2.77 0.54
CA GLU A 158 7.33 1.86 1.67
C GLU A 158 6.97 2.56 2.98
N ALA A 159 7.43 3.80 3.19
CA ALA A 159 7.08 4.58 4.37
C ALA A 159 5.57 4.89 4.44
N ILE A 160 4.97 5.28 3.30
CA ILE A 160 3.52 5.56 3.23
C ILE A 160 2.72 4.25 3.36
N TYR A 161 3.17 3.18 2.69
CA TYR A 161 2.56 1.86 2.76
C TYR A 161 2.50 1.36 4.21
N GLY A 162 3.64 1.37 4.93
CA GLY A 162 3.70 0.90 6.32
C GLY A 162 2.78 1.67 7.27
N ILE A 163 2.70 3.01 7.13
CA ILE A 163 1.76 3.82 7.91
C ILE A 163 0.30 3.43 7.60
N CYS A 164 -0.03 3.27 6.32
CA CYS A 164 -1.40 2.95 5.90
C CYS A 164 -1.80 1.52 6.30
N GLU A 165 -0.88 0.57 6.21
CA GLU A 165 -1.07 -0.83 6.61
C GLU A 165 -1.36 -0.94 8.12
N GLU A 166 -0.55 -0.29 8.95
CA GLU A 166 -0.77 -0.26 10.41
C GLU A 166 -2.15 0.33 10.77
N LYS A 167 -2.57 1.36 10.05
CA LYS A 167 -3.85 2.04 10.31
C LYS A 167 -5.04 1.45 9.55
N LYS A 168 -4.84 0.36 8.78
CA LYS A 168 -5.86 -0.34 7.98
C LYS A 168 -6.62 0.60 7.03
N ILE A 169 -5.92 1.58 6.44
CA ILE A 169 -6.46 2.50 5.43
C ILE A 169 -5.77 2.29 4.08
N GLY A 170 -6.46 2.60 3.00
CA GLY A 170 -5.90 2.55 1.65
C GLY A 170 -5.34 3.90 1.21
N PHE A 171 -4.46 3.85 0.24
CA PHE A 171 -4.08 5.01 -0.56
C PHE A 171 -4.09 4.65 -2.04
N ARG A 172 -4.29 5.65 -2.89
CA ARG A 172 -4.30 5.46 -4.33
C ARG A 172 -3.90 6.74 -5.05
N ILE A 173 -3.43 6.57 -6.30
CA ILE A 173 -3.15 7.67 -7.20
C ILE A 173 -4.05 7.52 -8.42
N LEU A 174 -5.01 8.43 -8.57
CA LEU A 174 -5.98 8.42 -9.65
C LEU A 174 -5.60 9.43 -10.75
N PRO A 175 -5.77 9.07 -12.03
CA PRO A 175 -5.58 10.01 -13.11
C PRO A 175 -6.76 10.99 -13.22
N ASP A 176 -6.48 12.26 -13.33
CA ASP A 176 -7.42 13.24 -13.84
C ASP A 176 -7.00 13.63 -15.27
N PHE A 177 -7.66 13.06 -16.25
CA PHE A 177 -7.35 13.29 -17.67
C PHE A 177 -7.64 14.71 -18.12
N SER A 178 -8.56 15.42 -17.45
CA SER A 178 -8.94 16.80 -17.81
C SER A 178 -7.84 17.80 -17.45
N THR A 179 -7.20 17.61 -16.31
CA THR A 179 -6.12 18.47 -15.81
C THR A 179 -4.73 17.86 -16.01
N LYS A 180 -4.68 16.61 -16.49
CA LYS A 180 -3.47 15.78 -16.61
C LYS A 180 -2.71 15.64 -15.26
N GLN A 181 -3.48 15.52 -14.15
CA GLN A 181 -2.94 15.39 -12.81
C GLN A 181 -3.02 13.95 -12.30
N MET A 182 -2.02 13.57 -11.52
CA MET A 182 -1.98 12.35 -10.70
C MET A 182 -2.41 12.73 -9.28
N ILE A 183 -3.60 12.30 -8.88
CA ILE A 183 -4.21 12.69 -7.61
C ILE A 183 -3.99 11.60 -6.57
N PHE A 184 -3.08 11.85 -5.63
CA PHE A 184 -2.91 11.00 -4.45
C PHE A 184 -4.03 11.29 -3.45
N GLU A 185 -4.67 10.25 -2.95
CA GLU A 185 -5.67 10.35 -1.88
C GLU A 185 -5.63 9.14 -0.94
N LEU A 186 -6.05 9.39 0.31
CA LEU A 186 -6.29 8.37 1.31
C LEU A 186 -7.78 8.00 1.33
N TYR A 187 -8.10 6.73 1.53
CA TYR A 187 -9.49 6.27 1.58
C TYR A 187 -9.65 5.05 2.50
N ALA A 188 -10.85 4.81 3.00
CA ALA A 188 -11.13 3.75 3.96
C ALA A 188 -12.16 2.71 3.48
N GLY A 189 -12.75 2.90 2.27
CA GLY A 189 -13.89 2.10 1.82
C GLY A 189 -15.16 2.34 2.64
N GLU A 190 -16.29 1.76 2.24
CA GLU A 190 -17.56 1.87 2.96
C GLU A 190 -17.91 0.56 3.67
N ASP A 191 -18.51 0.66 4.86
CA ASP A 191 -19.03 -0.52 5.56
C ASP A 191 -20.39 -0.90 4.96
N ARG A 192 -20.45 -2.09 4.34
CA ARG A 192 -21.64 -2.70 3.74
C ARG A 192 -21.94 -4.06 4.35
N ALA A 193 -21.26 -4.42 5.45
CA ALA A 193 -21.52 -5.66 6.16
C ALA A 193 -22.72 -5.52 7.13
N TYR A 194 -23.14 -6.62 7.72
CA TYR A 194 -24.16 -6.59 8.77
C TYR A 194 -23.69 -5.79 9.99
N GLY A 195 -24.66 -5.25 10.74
CA GLY A 195 -24.41 -4.49 11.98
C GLY A 195 -24.29 -2.99 11.79
N GLN A 196 -24.36 -2.46 10.56
CA GLN A 196 -24.54 -1.04 10.25
C GLN A 196 -25.90 -0.80 9.57
N THR A 197 -26.32 0.46 9.47
CA THR A 197 -27.62 0.86 8.90
C THR A 197 -27.50 1.99 7.87
N LYS A 198 -26.28 2.44 7.60
CA LYS A 198 -26.01 3.61 6.76
C LYS A 198 -25.99 3.25 5.27
N ASN A 199 -25.41 2.10 4.92
CA ASN A 199 -25.20 1.68 3.54
C ASN A 199 -26.02 0.41 3.23
N PRO A 200 -26.40 0.18 1.96
CA PRO A 200 -26.95 -1.10 1.53
C PRO A 200 -25.98 -2.25 1.84
N TYR A 201 -26.49 -3.36 2.29
CA TYR A 201 -25.70 -4.56 2.55
C TYR A 201 -25.20 -5.19 1.25
N VAL A 202 -23.95 -5.65 1.27
CA VAL A 202 -23.36 -6.50 0.23
C VAL A 202 -22.94 -7.80 0.87
N VAL A 203 -23.54 -8.90 0.41
CA VAL A 203 -23.39 -10.23 1.00
C VAL A 203 -22.97 -11.23 -0.07
N PHE A 204 -21.77 -11.79 0.07
CA PHE A 204 -21.30 -12.87 -0.79
C PHE A 204 -21.49 -14.21 -0.08
N SER A 205 -22.33 -15.06 -0.65
CA SER A 205 -22.69 -16.35 -0.06
C SER A 205 -23.22 -17.30 -1.14
N PRO A 206 -22.90 -18.60 -1.05
CA PRO A 206 -23.51 -19.62 -1.90
C PRO A 206 -25.07 -19.63 -1.81
N SER A 207 -25.62 -19.22 -0.67
CA SER A 207 -27.08 -19.13 -0.48
C SER A 207 -27.75 -18.06 -1.33
N PHE A 208 -26.98 -17.14 -1.90
CA PHE A 208 -27.45 -16.08 -2.80
C PHE A 208 -27.05 -16.32 -4.27
N ASP A 209 -26.48 -17.49 -4.58
CA ASP A 209 -26.00 -17.85 -5.93
C ASP A 209 -25.03 -16.81 -6.53
N ASN A 210 -24.32 -16.05 -5.69
CA ASN A 210 -23.38 -15.01 -6.09
C ASN A 210 -21.93 -15.30 -5.73
N PHE A 211 -21.67 -16.50 -5.20
CA PHE A 211 -20.35 -16.97 -4.82
C PHE A 211 -20.14 -18.37 -5.37
N LEU A 212 -19.51 -18.46 -6.55
CA LEU A 212 -19.42 -19.70 -7.32
C LEU A 212 -18.42 -20.70 -6.74
N SER A 213 -17.34 -20.17 -6.19
CA SER A 213 -16.34 -20.97 -5.49
C SER A 213 -15.85 -20.21 -4.27
N SER A 214 -15.47 -20.92 -3.22
CA SER A 214 -14.91 -20.31 -2.02
C SER A 214 -13.67 -21.07 -1.57
N ASN A 215 -12.63 -20.32 -1.24
CA ASN A 215 -11.45 -20.79 -0.55
C ASN A 215 -11.27 -19.97 0.72
N TYR A 216 -11.56 -20.59 1.87
CA TYR A 216 -11.33 -19.95 3.15
C TYR A 216 -10.01 -20.43 3.73
N ILE A 217 -9.13 -19.48 4.04
CA ILE A 217 -7.84 -19.75 4.68
C ILE A 217 -7.81 -19.02 6.02
N GLU A 218 -7.57 -19.76 7.08
CA GLU A 218 -7.20 -19.21 8.39
C GLU A 218 -5.83 -19.76 8.76
N SER A 219 -4.85 -18.89 8.94
CA SER A 219 -3.46 -19.29 9.23
C SER A 219 -2.81 -18.38 10.25
N LYS A 220 -2.24 -19.02 11.28
CA LYS A 220 -1.36 -18.38 12.25
C LYS A 220 0.13 -18.65 11.96
N LYS A 221 0.45 -19.20 10.79
CA LYS A 221 1.83 -19.60 10.46
C LYS A 221 2.77 -18.40 10.42
N ALA A 222 2.32 -17.31 9.84
CA ALA A 222 3.09 -16.08 9.73
C ALA A 222 2.94 -15.16 10.96
N LEU A 223 1.96 -15.41 11.81
CA LEU A 223 1.65 -14.56 12.96
C LEU A 223 2.89 -14.33 13.83
N LYS A 224 3.17 -13.07 14.08
CA LYS A 224 4.04 -12.55 15.12
C LYS A 224 3.25 -11.58 15.99
N ASN A 225 3.43 -11.64 17.29
CA ASN A 225 2.69 -10.79 18.23
C ASN A 225 3.62 -10.08 19.24
N ALA A 226 4.92 -10.26 19.08
CA ALA A 226 5.95 -9.51 19.80
C ALA A 226 7.16 -9.33 18.88
N THR A 227 7.76 -8.16 18.91
CA THR A 227 9.02 -7.90 18.22
C THR A 227 10.03 -7.23 19.16
N LEU A 228 11.25 -7.71 19.10
CA LEU A 228 12.41 -7.02 19.66
C LEU A 228 13.03 -6.20 18.54
N ILE A 229 13.09 -4.89 18.74
CA ILE A 229 13.67 -3.95 17.77
C ILE A 229 15.09 -3.61 18.22
N GLY A 230 16.06 -3.74 17.30
CA GLY A 230 17.45 -3.38 17.54
C GLY A 230 17.80 -2.07 16.82
N GLY A 231 18.06 -1.02 17.59
CA GLY A 231 18.57 0.27 17.11
C GLY A 231 20.09 0.28 16.95
N SER A 232 20.68 1.46 17.09
CA SER A 232 22.15 1.68 17.00
C SER A 232 22.95 0.93 18.06
N GLY A 233 24.23 0.75 17.80
CA GLY A 233 25.18 0.04 18.66
C GLY A 233 25.35 -1.42 18.29
N ASP A 234 26.35 -2.08 18.90
CA ASP A 234 26.72 -3.46 18.65
C ASP A 234 26.72 -4.31 19.93
N GLY A 235 26.37 -5.58 19.79
CA GLY A 235 26.43 -6.53 20.88
C GLY A 235 25.63 -6.09 22.12
N ALA A 236 26.26 -6.07 23.28
CA ALA A 236 25.63 -5.66 24.53
C ALA A 236 25.34 -4.15 24.65
N ALA A 237 25.94 -3.33 23.79
CA ALA A 237 25.73 -1.89 23.75
C ALA A 237 24.58 -1.50 22.78
N ARG A 238 24.02 -2.47 22.05
CA ARG A 238 22.93 -2.22 21.12
C ARG A 238 21.69 -1.74 21.87
N LYS A 239 21.14 -0.64 21.41
CA LYS A 239 19.85 -0.10 21.93
C LYS A 239 18.72 -1.02 21.48
N THR A 240 17.85 -1.40 22.38
CA THR A 240 16.73 -2.27 22.05
C THR A 240 15.44 -1.80 22.71
N THR A 241 14.32 -2.02 22.03
CA THR A 241 12.98 -1.85 22.61
C THR A 241 12.08 -3.01 22.19
N GLU A 242 11.02 -3.26 22.94
CA GLU A 242 10.03 -4.29 22.64
C GLU A 242 8.71 -3.65 22.26
N VAL A 243 8.05 -4.22 21.26
CA VAL A 243 6.67 -3.91 20.91
C VAL A 243 5.85 -5.18 20.90
N THR A 244 4.67 -5.13 21.49
CA THR A 244 3.69 -6.22 21.50
C THR A 244 2.43 -5.79 20.77
N GLY A 245 1.86 -6.69 19.99
CA GLY A 245 0.58 -6.48 19.29
C GLY A 245 -0.62 -6.65 20.24
N GLU A 246 -1.82 -6.32 19.74
CA GLU A 246 -3.07 -6.41 20.50
C GLU A 246 -3.38 -7.82 21.01
N ASN A 247 -2.99 -8.84 20.26
CA ASN A 247 -3.17 -10.26 20.61
C ASN A 247 -1.91 -10.83 21.27
N TYR A 248 -1.29 -10.06 22.15
CA TYR A 248 -0.13 -10.47 22.90
C TYR A 248 -0.41 -11.71 23.75
N GLY A 249 0.39 -12.76 23.54
CA GLY A 249 0.31 -14.02 24.26
C GLY A 249 1.53 -14.29 25.12
N THR A 250 1.41 -15.26 26.02
CA THR A 250 2.50 -15.77 26.83
C THR A 250 2.77 -17.25 26.51
N GLY A 251 3.93 -17.77 26.87
CA GLY A 251 4.28 -19.17 26.64
C GLY A 251 4.22 -19.54 25.15
N LEU A 252 3.46 -20.56 24.82
CA LEU A 252 3.33 -21.04 23.42
C LEU A 252 2.56 -20.09 22.51
N ASP A 253 1.78 -19.18 23.06
CA ASP A 253 1.03 -18.20 22.28
C ASP A 253 1.88 -16.98 21.91
N ARG A 254 3.03 -16.80 22.57
CA ARG A 254 4.00 -15.76 22.21
C ARG A 254 4.79 -16.17 20.97
N ARG A 255 4.78 -15.30 19.95
CA ARG A 255 5.44 -15.51 18.65
C ARG A 255 6.29 -14.30 18.32
N GLU A 256 7.60 -14.48 18.38
CA GLU A 256 8.56 -13.39 18.30
C GLU A 256 9.17 -13.22 16.92
N VAL A 257 9.54 -11.97 16.62
CA VAL A 257 10.40 -11.61 15.50
C VAL A 257 11.44 -10.60 15.98
N PHE A 258 12.58 -10.55 15.33
CA PHE A 258 13.57 -9.49 15.51
C PHE A 258 13.46 -8.52 14.34
N THR A 259 13.35 -7.23 14.65
CA THR A 259 13.32 -6.15 13.65
C THR A 259 14.60 -5.33 13.75
N ASP A 260 15.37 -5.30 12.68
CA ASP A 260 16.57 -4.49 12.62
C ASP A 260 16.24 -3.05 12.23
N ASP A 261 16.67 -2.10 13.05
CA ASP A 261 16.56 -0.66 12.86
C ASP A 261 17.85 0.04 13.28
N SER A 262 18.98 -0.51 12.81
CA SER A 262 20.33 -0.06 13.17
C SER A 262 20.59 1.43 12.87
N GLY A 263 19.75 2.06 12.04
CA GLY A 263 19.79 3.50 11.77
C GLY A 263 19.20 4.35 12.90
N ALA A 264 18.33 3.79 13.75
CA ALA A 264 17.75 4.50 14.87
C ALA A 264 18.83 4.77 15.95
N SER A 265 19.16 6.04 16.15
CA SER A 265 20.21 6.47 17.09
C SER A 265 19.72 7.63 17.94
N ASP A 266 20.22 7.69 19.18
CA ASP A 266 20.05 8.82 20.09
C ASP A 266 21.30 9.72 20.15
N ASP A 267 22.21 9.59 19.20
CA ASP A 267 23.38 10.48 19.10
C ASP A 267 22.95 11.92 18.83
N VAL A 268 23.50 12.84 19.58
CA VAL A 268 23.22 14.29 19.47
C VAL A 268 24.49 15.09 19.23
N ASP A 269 24.36 16.05 18.35
CA ASP A 269 25.40 17.08 18.22
C ASP A 269 25.19 18.12 19.35
N THR A 270 26.20 18.31 20.17
CA THR A 270 26.21 19.22 21.33
C THR A 270 27.13 20.43 21.13
N TYR A 271 27.79 20.53 19.95
CA TYR A 271 28.80 21.52 19.66
C TYR A 271 28.30 22.97 19.90
N ASP A 272 27.09 23.29 19.47
CA ASP A 272 26.48 24.61 19.61
C ASP A 272 26.21 24.99 21.07
N ILE A 273 25.90 24.04 21.94
CA ILE A 273 25.72 24.27 23.37
C ILE A 273 27.06 24.40 24.09
N GLU A 274 27.99 23.50 23.80
CA GLU A 274 29.31 23.47 24.42
C GLU A 274 30.10 24.76 24.17
N HIS A 275 29.98 25.36 22.97
CA HIS A 275 30.67 26.56 22.54
C HIS A 275 29.84 27.84 22.72
N ASN A 276 28.70 27.79 23.42
CA ASN A 276 27.90 28.98 23.74
C ASN A 276 28.50 29.71 24.95
N GLU A 277 29.08 30.89 24.72
CA GLU A 277 29.72 31.71 25.75
C GLU A 277 28.71 32.41 26.68
N ASP A 278 27.43 32.49 26.28
CA ASP A 278 26.38 33.12 27.07
C ASP A 278 25.80 32.18 28.14
N LEU A 279 26.14 30.89 28.14
CA LEU A 279 25.64 29.89 29.08
C LEU A 279 26.66 29.56 30.17
N THR A 280 26.19 29.40 31.40
CA THR A 280 27.01 28.82 32.48
C THR A 280 27.23 27.32 32.25
N GLU A 281 28.23 26.71 32.86
CA GLU A 281 28.52 25.27 32.73
C GLU A 281 27.34 24.40 33.21
N GLU A 282 26.62 24.83 34.27
CA GLU A 282 25.44 24.15 34.73
C GLU A 282 24.30 24.24 33.69
N ALA A 283 24.13 25.40 33.03
CA ALA A 283 23.12 25.59 32.00
C ALA A 283 23.45 24.78 30.75
N LYS A 284 24.71 24.69 30.34
CA LYS A 284 25.17 23.83 29.25
C LYS A 284 24.86 22.33 29.54
N ALA A 285 25.24 21.86 30.73
CA ALA A 285 24.99 20.50 31.15
C ALA A 285 23.48 20.16 31.15
N ALA A 286 22.63 21.07 31.64
CA ALA A 286 21.19 20.90 31.61
C ALA A 286 20.63 20.84 30.19
N ALA A 287 21.07 21.74 29.30
CA ALA A 287 20.63 21.76 27.90
C ALA A 287 21.06 20.53 27.11
N ILE A 288 22.29 20.02 27.35
CA ILE A 288 22.78 18.77 26.76
C ILE A 288 21.95 17.59 27.24
N ALA A 289 21.66 17.51 28.56
CA ALA A 289 20.85 16.44 29.12
C ALA A 289 19.41 16.44 28.57
N GLU A 290 18.79 17.60 28.39
CA GLU A 290 17.47 17.75 27.77
C GLU A 290 17.49 17.30 26.31
N ARG A 291 18.49 17.75 25.53
CA ARG A 291 18.66 17.34 24.11
C ARG A 291 18.84 15.85 23.99
N GLN A 292 19.65 15.22 24.84
CA GLN A 292 19.87 13.78 24.90
C GLN A 292 18.59 13.01 25.25
N GLN A 293 17.84 13.50 26.25
CA GLN A 293 16.57 12.90 26.63
C GLN A 293 15.55 12.93 25.49
N GLN A 294 15.47 14.04 24.77
CA GLN A 294 14.60 14.16 23.60
C GLN A 294 15.02 13.23 22.47
N ALA A 295 16.32 13.13 22.19
CA ALA A 295 16.83 12.23 21.14
C ALA A 295 16.55 10.76 21.49
N THR A 296 16.74 10.36 22.72
CA THR A 296 16.42 9.00 23.19
C THR A 296 14.92 8.72 23.06
N ALA A 297 14.06 9.67 23.44
CA ALA A 297 12.59 9.51 23.27
C ALA A 297 12.19 9.38 21.80
N ASN A 298 12.76 10.16 20.90
CA ASN A 298 12.52 10.11 19.47
C ASN A 298 12.97 8.76 18.88
N MET A 299 14.16 8.28 19.23
CA MET A 299 14.69 6.98 18.81
C MET A 299 13.74 5.84 19.25
N ILE A 300 13.29 5.87 20.50
CA ILE A 300 12.34 4.85 21.00
C ILE A 300 11.02 4.89 20.22
N ALA A 301 10.50 6.08 19.94
CA ALA A 301 9.26 6.24 19.19
C ALA A 301 9.40 5.68 17.74
N GLU A 302 10.51 5.97 17.08
CA GLU A 302 10.85 5.41 15.76
C GLU A 302 10.89 3.88 15.79
N MET A 303 11.68 3.31 16.68
CA MET A 303 11.80 1.87 16.84
C MET A 303 10.44 1.22 17.14
N GLN A 304 9.62 1.83 18.00
CA GLN A 304 8.27 1.33 18.30
C GLN A 304 7.35 1.38 17.09
N GLN A 305 7.42 2.43 16.29
CA GLN A 305 6.63 2.52 15.06
C GLN A 305 7.04 1.44 14.07
N LYS A 306 8.34 1.26 13.85
CA LYS A 306 8.89 0.18 13.01
C LYS A 306 8.43 -1.20 13.47
N GLY A 307 8.43 -1.42 14.78
CA GLY A 307 7.91 -2.65 15.38
C GLY A 307 6.42 -2.87 15.12
N ARG A 308 5.59 -1.84 15.22
CA ARG A 308 4.15 -1.93 14.89
C ARG A 308 3.93 -2.25 13.41
N GLU A 309 4.66 -1.61 12.51
CA GLU A 309 4.61 -1.88 11.07
C GLU A 309 5.00 -3.32 10.75
N GLU A 310 6.02 -3.86 11.42
CA GLU A 310 6.44 -5.25 11.22
C GLU A 310 5.38 -6.24 11.74
N LEU A 311 4.80 -5.98 12.91
CA LEU A 311 3.73 -6.84 13.44
C LEU A 311 2.46 -6.77 12.59
N ALA A 312 2.15 -5.63 11.97
CA ALA A 312 1.02 -5.50 11.05
C ALA A 312 1.17 -6.43 9.83
N LYS A 313 2.40 -6.54 9.27
CA LYS A 313 2.72 -7.45 8.14
C LYS A 313 2.58 -8.94 8.50
N THR A 314 2.71 -9.27 9.77
CA THR A 314 2.77 -10.65 10.26
C THR A 314 1.54 -11.08 11.06
N SER A 315 0.41 -10.46 10.81
CA SER A 315 -0.88 -10.75 11.47
C SER A 315 -1.45 -12.14 11.11
N ILE A 316 -2.51 -12.55 11.79
CA ILE A 316 -3.28 -13.74 11.41
C ILE A 316 -3.81 -13.52 9.99
N THR A 317 -3.52 -14.46 9.12
CA THR A 317 -4.10 -14.46 7.79
C THR A 317 -5.48 -15.11 7.88
N GLN A 318 -6.51 -14.33 7.65
CA GLN A 318 -7.85 -14.84 7.36
C GLN A 318 -8.26 -14.25 6.03
N SER A 319 -8.47 -15.08 5.04
CA SER A 319 -8.91 -14.65 3.72
C SER A 319 -10.05 -15.53 3.21
N PHE A 320 -10.97 -14.88 2.54
CA PHE A 320 -11.91 -15.52 1.66
C PHE A 320 -11.51 -15.15 0.23
N GLU A 321 -11.22 -16.15 -0.56
CA GLU A 321 -11.05 -15.98 -2.01
C GLU A 321 -12.21 -16.69 -2.68
N GLY A 322 -12.69 -16.15 -3.78
CA GLY A 322 -13.75 -16.84 -4.49
C GLY A 322 -14.15 -16.15 -5.76
N GLU A 323 -14.57 -16.94 -6.72
CA GLU A 323 -15.15 -16.42 -7.94
C GLU A 323 -16.59 -15.96 -7.66
N VAL A 324 -16.87 -14.72 -8.05
CA VAL A 324 -18.15 -14.06 -7.82
C VAL A 324 -18.88 -13.94 -9.15
N GLU A 325 -20.13 -14.38 -9.18
CA GLU A 325 -21.04 -14.07 -10.29
C GLU A 325 -21.51 -12.61 -10.18
N ALA A 326 -20.63 -11.70 -10.61
CA ALA A 326 -20.82 -10.26 -10.47
C ALA A 326 -22.00 -9.67 -11.27
N ARG A 327 -22.70 -10.49 -12.06
CA ARG A 327 -23.75 -10.02 -12.95
C ARG A 327 -25.16 -10.16 -12.35
N ILE A 328 -25.31 -10.89 -11.25
CA ILE A 328 -26.64 -11.26 -10.76
C ILE A 328 -27.12 -10.35 -9.64
N GLN A 329 -26.33 -10.10 -8.61
CA GLN A 329 -26.79 -9.33 -7.44
C GLN A 329 -25.97 -8.07 -7.16
N PHE A 330 -24.63 -8.15 -7.13
CA PHE A 330 -23.77 -7.02 -6.79
C PHE A 330 -22.78 -6.76 -7.91
N ILE A 331 -22.82 -5.56 -8.45
CA ILE A 331 -21.96 -5.11 -9.55
C ILE A 331 -20.85 -4.26 -8.99
N TYR A 332 -19.61 -4.61 -9.31
CA TYR A 332 -18.44 -3.80 -8.97
C TYR A 332 -18.57 -2.37 -9.49
N LYS A 333 -18.07 -1.39 -8.74
CA LYS A 333 -18.20 0.07 -8.96
C LYS A 333 -19.63 0.63 -8.81
N ARG A 334 -20.66 -0.19 -8.78
CA ARG A 334 -22.04 0.25 -8.53
C ARG A 334 -22.49 -0.05 -7.10
N ASP A 335 -22.33 -1.28 -6.67
CA ASP A 335 -22.85 -1.76 -5.39
C ASP A 335 -21.73 -1.89 -4.34
N PHE A 336 -20.52 -2.19 -4.77
CA PHE A 336 -19.33 -2.23 -3.93
C PHE A 336 -18.07 -1.83 -4.72
N THR A 337 -17.02 -1.45 -3.99
CA THR A 337 -15.71 -1.08 -4.55
C THR A 337 -14.58 -1.71 -3.74
N ILE A 338 -13.37 -1.64 -4.31
CA ILE A 338 -12.15 -2.03 -3.59
C ILE A 338 -12.04 -1.23 -2.28
N GLY A 339 -11.76 -1.94 -1.18
CA GLY A 339 -11.66 -1.36 0.16
C GLY A 339 -12.95 -1.41 0.97
N ASP A 340 -14.12 -1.67 0.35
CA ASP A 340 -15.37 -1.80 1.08
C ASP A 340 -15.34 -3.01 2.02
N LEU A 341 -16.02 -2.89 3.16
CA LEU A 341 -16.29 -4.00 4.07
C LEU A 341 -17.61 -4.64 3.68
N VAL A 342 -17.58 -5.92 3.41
CA VAL A 342 -18.73 -6.72 2.97
C VAL A 342 -18.95 -7.89 3.92
N GLN A 343 -20.15 -8.49 3.85
CA GLN A 343 -20.41 -9.74 4.54
C GLN A 343 -20.05 -10.89 3.63
N VAL A 344 -19.25 -11.85 4.13
CA VAL A 344 -18.95 -13.10 3.43
C VAL A 344 -19.40 -14.29 4.26
N GLN A 345 -19.87 -15.35 3.59
CA GLN A 345 -20.26 -16.59 4.21
C GLN A 345 -20.03 -17.74 3.24
N ASN A 346 -19.48 -18.85 3.70
CA ASN A 346 -19.35 -20.05 2.91
C ASN A 346 -20.43 -21.09 3.24
N GLU A 347 -20.44 -22.21 2.51
CA GLU A 347 -21.37 -23.32 2.67
C GLU A 347 -21.24 -24.06 4.01
N TYR A 348 -20.15 -23.88 4.74
CA TYR A 348 -19.91 -24.51 6.03
C TYR A 348 -20.29 -23.59 7.21
N GLY A 349 -20.92 -22.44 6.92
CA GLY A 349 -21.39 -21.50 7.94
C GLY A 349 -20.31 -20.59 8.51
N GLN A 350 -19.09 -20.62 7.97
CA GLN A 350 -18.08 -19.62 8.30
C GLN A 350 -18.53 -18.30 7.67
N SER A 351 -18.73 -17.29 8.50
CA SER A 351 -19.18 -15.99 8.03
C SER A 351 -18.52 -14.88 8.85
N GLY A 352 -18.30 -13.75 8.21
CA GLY A 352 -17.68 -12.59 8.87
C GLY A 352 -17.73 -11.35 8.02
N LYS A 353 -17.35 -10.25 8.64
CA LYS A 353 -17.04 -9.02 7.94
C LYS A 353 -15.66 -9.14 7.29
N ALA A 354 -15.58 -8.81 6.03
CA ALA A 354 -14.34 -8.87 5.30
C ALA A 354 -14.17 -7.66 4.39
N ARG A 355 -12.93 -7.22 4.22
CA ARG A 355 -12.56 -6.14 3.31
C ARG A 355 -12.33 -6.70 1.91
N VAL A 356 -12.87 -6.05 0.91
CA VAL A 356 -12.50 -6.30 -0.49
C VAL A 356 -11.08 -5.77 -0.67
N SER A 357 -10.09 -6.64 -0.46
CA SER A 357 -8.67 -6.28 -0.44
C SER A 357 -8.02 -6.26 -1.81
N GLU A 358 -8.49 -7.13 -2.71
CA GLU A 358 -7.98 -7.24 -4.07
C GLU A 358 -9.11 -7.62 -5.02
N ILE A 359 -9.03 -7.19 -6.26
CA ILE A 359 -9.89 -7.65 -7.36
C ILE A 359 -9.01 -7.93 -8.57
N VAL A 360 -9.07 -9.17 -9.03
CA VAL A 360 -8.39 -9.61 -10.25
C VAL A 360 -9.42 -9.71 -11.37
N PHE A 361 -9.23 -8.96 -12.44
CA PHE A 361 -9.93 -9.14 -13.70
C PHE A 361 -9.02 -9.93 -14.62
N SER A 362 -9.52 -11.00 -15.21
CA SER A 362 -8.78 -11.77 -16.21
C SER A 362 -9.66 -12.05 -17.42
N GLU A 363 -9.05 -12.05 -18.58
CA GLU A 363 -9.68 -12.49 -19.81
C GLU A 363 -8.65 -13.27 -20.64
N ASP A 364 -9.07 -14.42 -21.10
CA ASP A 364 -8.31 -15.28 -21.99
C ASP A 364 -9.23 -15.92 -23.04
N THR A 365 -8.76 -16.95 -23.73
CA THR A 365 -9.53 -17.67 -24.74
C THR A 365 -10.75 -18.42 -24.19
N SER A 366 -10.83 -18.62 -22.86
CA SER A 366 -11.95 -19.27 -22.19
C SER A 366 -13.05 -18.28 -21.78
N GLY A 367 -12.74 -17.00 -21.71
CA GLY A 367 -13.67 -15.93 -21.35
C GLY A 367 -13.14 -14.94 -20.34
N GLU A 368 -14.02 -14.13 -19.81
CA GLU A 368 -13.71 -13.08 -18.83
C GLU A 368 -14.18 -13.50 -17.43
N SER A 369 -13.34 -13.29 -16.42
CA SER A 369 -13.65 -13.51 -15.02
C SER A 369 -13.30 -12.29 -14.16
N MET A 370 -13.93 -12.22 -12.98
CA MET A 370 -13.61 -11.27 -11.91
C MET A 370 -13.54 -12.03 -10.59
N THR A 371 -12.38 -12.01 -9.97
CA THR A 371 -12.10 -12.70 -8.71
C THR A 371 -11.72 -11.71 -7.62
N PRO A 372 -12.64 -11.38 -6.69
CA PRO A 372 -12.30 -10.59 -5.52
C PRO A 372 -11.63 -11.46 -4.45
N THR A 373 -10.68 -10.86 -3.73
CA THR A 373 -10.13 -11.41 -2.49
C THR A 373 -10.68 -10.60 -1.32
N PHE A 374 -11.13 -11.30 -0.30
CA PHE A 374 -11.71 -10.73 0.90
C PHE A 374 -10.79 -11.02 2.09
N THR A 375 -10.26 -9.99 2.72
CA THR A 375 -9.49 -10.14 3.97
C THR A 375 -10.42 -9.93 5.15
N ALA A 376 -10.53 -10.92 6.03
CA ALA A 376 -11.39 -10.82 7.20
C ALA A 376 -10.91 -9.68 8.11
N GLU A 377 -11.85 -8.85 8.58
CA GLU A 377 -11.60 -7.88 9.64
C GLU A 377 -11.83 -8.55 11.00
N VAL A 378 -10.72 -8.81 11.71
CA VAL A 378 -10.72 -9.38 13.05
C VAL A 378 -10.78 -8.27 14.09
#